data_98628606f8da7a0fa1a30cfcc408371a
#
_entry.id   98628606f8da7a0fa1a30cfcc408371a
#
_cell.length_a   1.000
_cell.length_b   1.000
_cell.length_c   1.000
_cell.angle_alpha   90.00
_cell.angle_beta   90.00
_cell.angle_gamma   90.00
#
_symmetry.space_group_name_H-M   'P 1'
#
loop_
_entity.id
_entity.type
_entity.pdbx_description
1 polymer ?
#
loop_
_entity_poly.entity_id
_entity_poly.type
_entity_poly.pdbx_seq_one_letter_code
_entity_poly.pdbx_strand_id
1 'polypeptide(L)'
;MQITDRLIPRGKYNRPAAKSVPKRICVHYTGDCGASADRLALFFTTNSAAKTSSQYIVGIDGEVIRCVPDNEIAYAAAGKNNGTIHIEVCYKDKAGKFEEKSISALNELVLYLMERYHIAAKNVLRHYDLTGKLCPAYYVDAARWAALHERITAKPAAQKLYRVQVGAFSSRANAENYAEQVRRAGFGAFVVET
;
A
#
# COMPACT_ATOMS: atom_id res chain seq x y z
N MET A 1 1.32 2.32 -8.30
CA MET A 1 0.76 1.14 -7.56
C MET A 1 -0.55 0.71 -8.19
N GLN A 2 -0.73 -0.59 -8.43
CA GLN A 2 -2.00 -1.19 -8.85
C GLN A 2 -2.67 -1.84 -7.65
N ILE A 3 -3.97 -1.56 -7.44
CA ILE A 3 -4.77 -2.18 -6.38
C ILE A 3 -5.83 -3.06 -7.04
N THR A 4 -5.90 -4.32 -6.62
CA THR A 4 -6.91 -5.27 -7.08
C THR A 4 -8.05 -5.33 -6.07
N ASP A 5 -9.28 -5.08 -6.52
CA ASP A 5 -10.46 -5.17 -5.67
C ASP A 5 -10.96 -6.62 -5.54
N ARG A 6 -10.98 -7.11 -4.30
CA ARG A 6 -11.63 -8.37 -3.88
C ARG A 6 -12.49 -8.10 -2.65
N LEU A 7 -13.47 -7.24 -2.84
CA LEU A 7 -14.28 -6.75 -1.74
C LEU A 7 -15.12 -7.87 -1.13
N ILE A 8 -15.04 -8.00 0.19
CA ILE A 8 -15.94 -8.84 0.98
C ILE A 8 -17.38 -8.37 0.72
N PRO A 9 -18.35 -9.27 0.47
CA PRO A 9 -19.74 -8.89 0.27
C PRO A 9 -20.27 -8.04 1.43
N ARG A 10 -21.01 -6.98 1.10
CA ARG A 10 -21.53 -6.02 2.07
C ARG A 10 -22.49 -6.68 3.06
N GLY A 11 -22.39 -6.33 4.34
CA GLY A 11 -23.25 -6.85 5.39
C GLY A 11 -22.90 -8.27 5.85
N LYS A 12 -21.77 -8.85 5.38
CA LYS A 12 -21.24 -10.11 5.92
C LYS A 12 -20.45 -9.87 7.21
N TYR A 13 -20.27 -10.95 8.00
CA TYR A 13 -19.63 -10.88 9.33
C TYR A 13 -18.30 -10.15 9.35
N ASN A 14 -17.51 -10.24 8.26
CA ASN A 14 -16.19 -9.63 8.13
C ASN A 14 -16.23 -8.22 7.52
N ARG A 15 -17.40 -7.76 7.04
CA ARG A 15 -17.64 -6.41 6.53
C ARG A 15 -19.03 -5.91 6.95
N PRO A 16 -19.16 -5.30 8.14
CA PRO A 16 -20.45 -4.83 8.66
C PRO A 16 -21.00 -3.64 7.86
N ALA A 17 -20.23 -3.08 6.94
CA ALA A 17 -20.55 -1.88 6.17
C ALA A 17 -20.78 -0.62 7.03
N ALA A 18 -20.32 -0.64 8.27
CA ALA A 18 -20.35 0.51 9.16
C ALA A 18 -19.35 1.56 8.68
N LYS A 19 -19.78 2.81 8.63
CA LYS A 19 -18.95 3.93 8.16
C LYS A 19 -17.81 4.25 9.13
N SER A 20 -16.69 4.63 8.56
CA SER A 20 -15.48 5.05 9.28
C SER A 20 -14.79 6.19 8.51
N VAL A 21 -14.31 7.18 9.24
CA VAL A 21 -13.47 8.24 8.64
C VAL A 21 -12.02 7.94 9.00
N PRO A 22 -11.16 7.65 8.02
CA PRO A 22 -9.75 7.32 8.27
C PRO A 22 -9.00 8.43 9.02
N LYS A 23 -8.32 8.07 10.09
CA LYS A 23 -7.48 8.98 10.91
C LYS A 23 -6.09 8.41 11.17
N ARG A 24 -5.92 7.10 10.96
CA ARG A 24 -4.67 6.38 11.18
C ARG A 24 -4.60 5.13 10.31
N ILE A 25 -3.39 4.64 10.12
CA ILE A 25 -3.07 3.39 9.43
C ILE A 25 -2.51 2.43 10.47
N CYS A 26 -2.91 1.17 10.42
CA CYS A 26 -2.39 0.12 11.27
C CYS A 26 -1.80 -1.00 10.43
N VAL A 27 -0.51 -1.27 10.64
CA VAL A 27 0.22 -2.35 9.98
C VAL A 27 0.15 -3.62 10.82
N HIS A 28 -0.22 -4.71 10.15
CA HIS A 28 -0.29 -6.06 10.70
C HIS A 28 0.60 -7.01 9.91
N TYR A 29 0.77 -8.21 10.42
CA TYR A 29 1.26 -9.36 9.65
C TYR A 29 0.17 -10.44 9.68
N THR A 30 0.09 -11.26 8.66
CA THR A 30 -0.99 -12.25 8.51
C THR A 30 -1.01 -13.32 9.61
N GLY A 31 0.11 -13.52 10.32
CA GLY A 31 0.26 -14.60 11.29
C GLY A 31 0.33 -16.00 10.65
N ASP A 32 0.29 -16.10 9.33
CA ASP A 32 0.38 -17.33 8.53
C ASP A 32 1.57 -17.22 7.58
N CYS A 33 2.69 -17.84 7.97
CA CYS A 33 3.95 -17.79 7.22
C CYS A 33 3.80 -18.48 5.85
N GLY A 34 4.11 -17.76 4.79
CA GLY A 34 3.99 -18.24 3.41
C GLY A 34 2.58 -18.13 2.81
N ALA A 35 1.60 -17.58 3.55
CA ALA A 35 0.29 -17.32 2.97
C ALA A 35 0.35 -16.24 1.89
N SER A 36 -0.29 -16.47 0.75
CA SER A 36 -0.46 -15.47 -0.29
C SER A 36 -1.57 -14.46 0.05
N ALA A 37 -1.52 -13.28 -0.57
CA ALA A 37 -2.57 -12.27 -0.45
C ALA A 37 -3.93 -12.80 -0.92
N ASP A 38 -3.95 -13.60 -1.99
CA ASP A 38 -5.16 -14.24 -2.52
C ASP A 38 -5.79 -15.21 -1.51
N ARG A 39 -4.97 -16.03 -0.83
CA ARG A 39 -5.44 -16.95 0.19
C ARG A 39 -6.08 -16.21 1.36
N LEU A 40 -5.48 -15.12 1.82
CA LEU A 40 -6.04 -14.31 2.90
C LEU A 40 -7.32 -13.59 2.46
N ALA A 41 -7.38 -13.04 1.25
CA ALA A 41 -8.59 -12.44 0.70
C ALA A 41 -9.73 -13.46 0.59
N LEU A 42 -9.44 -14.68 0.15
CA LEU A 42 -10.41 -15.78 0.12
C LEU A 42 -10.89 -16.12 1.54
N PHE A 43 -9.98 -16.23 2.52
CA PHE A 43 -10.33 -16.46 3.91
C PHE A 43 -11.30 -15.40 4.45
N PHE A 44 -11.06 -14.12 4.17
CA PHE A 44 -11.97 -13.05 4.61
C PHE A 44 -13.35 -13.13 3.96
N THR A 45 -13.47 -13.64 2.75
CA THR A 45 -14.75 -13.74 2.03
C THR A 45 -15.53 -15.01 2.40
N THR A 46 -14.86 -16.09 2.77
CA THR A 46 -15.47 -17.41 3.00
C THR A 46 -15.66 -17.75 4.47
N ASN A 47 -14.79 -17.26 5.37
CA ASN A 47 -14.88 -17.57 6.80
C ASN A 47 -15.75 -16.55 7.54
N SER A 48 -17.05 -16.76 7.51
CA SER A 48 -18.04 -15.86 8.13
C SER A 48 -18.01 -15.86 9.67
N ALA A 49 -17.42 -16.86 10.32
CA ALA A 49 -17.36 -16.96 11.78
C ALA A 49 -16.19 -16.16 12.39
N ALA A 50 -15.18 -15.81 11.59
CA ALA A 50 -13.92 -15.30 12.13
C ALA A 50 -13.98 -13.85 12.65
N LYS A 51 -14.94 -13.03 12.24
CA LYS A 51 -15.01 -11.58 12.53
C LYS A 51 -13.62 -10.91 12.40
N THR A 52 -12.95 -11.20 11.29
CA THR A 52 -11.62 -10.67 10.98
C THR A 52 -11.53 -10.22 9.53
N SER A 53 -10.96 -9.05 9.32
CA SER A 53 -10.75 -8.48 7.98
C SER A 53 -9.80 -7.29 8.06
N SER A 54 -9.25 -6.89 6.91
CA SER A 54 -8.51 -5.63 6.76
C SER A 54 -9.01 -4.89 5.53
N GLN A 55 -8.69 -3.60 5.43
CA GLN A 55 -8.94 -2.86 4.20
C GLN A 55 -8.02 -3.36 3.09
N TYR A 56 -6.75 -3.59 3.41
CA TYR A 56 -5.74 -3.99 2.44
C TYR A 56 -4.95 -5.20 2.87
N ILE A 57 -4.48 -5.93 1.89
CA ILE A 57 -3.48 -6.99 2.01
C ILE A 57 -2.36 -6.65 1.05
N VAL A 58 -1.12 -6.66 1.56
CA VAL A 58 0.11 -6.55 0.75
C VAL A 58 0.73 -7.93 0.69
N GLY A 59 0.90 -8.45 -0.51
CA GLY A 59 1.45 -9.77 -0.74
C GLY A 59 2.97 -9.84 -0.72
N ILE A 60 3.48 -11.05 -0.78
CA ILE A 60 4.92 -11.35 -0.71
C ILE A 60 5.67 -10.76 -1.93
N ASP A 61 5.04 -10.76 -3.09
CA ASP A 61 5.61 -10.23 -4.33
C ASP A 61 5.23 -8.77 -4.59
N GLY A 62 4.56 -8.12 -3.64
CA GLY A 62 4.21 -6.71 -3.68
C GLY A 62 2.83 -6.43 -4.31
N GLU A 63 2.03 -7.46 -4.57
CA GLU A 63 0.64 -7.29 -4.98
C GLU A 63 -0.19 -6.67 -3.85
N VAL A 64 -1.14 -5.79 -4.21
CA VAL A 64 -2.03 -5.12 -3.25
C VAL A 64 -3.48 -5.48 -3.55
N ILE A 65 -4.16 -6.07 -2.57
CA ILE A 65 -5.58 -6.42 -2.64
C ILE A 65 -6.37 -5.56 -1.66
N ARG A 66 -7.50 -4.98 -2.11
CA ARG A 66 -8.43 -4.28 -1.24
C ARG A 66 -9.63 -5.19 -0.94
N CYS A 67 -9.88 -5.45 0.34
CA CYS A 67 -10.96 -6.33 0.81
C CYS A 67 -12.14 -5.56 1.44
N VAL A 68 -11.90 -4.38 2.02
CA VAL A 68 -12.91 -3.51 2.61
C VAL A 68 -12.67 -2.09 2.10
N PRO A 69 -13.70 -1.30 1.73
CA PRO A 69 -13.53 0.11 1.39
C PRO A 69 -12.91 0.92 2.52
N ASP A 70 -12.10 1.91 2.19
CA ASP A 70 -11.38 2.75 3.15
C ASP A 70 -12.29 3.46 4.17
N ASN A 71 -13.50 3.81 3.75
CA ASN A 71 -14.49 4.51 4.56
C ASN A 71 -15.45 3.55 5.29
N GLU A 72 -15.10 2.28 5.42
CA GLU A 72 -15.83 1.28 6.17
C GLU A 72 -14.94 0.62 7.25
N ILE A 73 -15.56 0.14 8.31
CA ILE A 73 -14.87 -0.58 9.39
C ILE A 73 -14.48 -1.97 8.90
N ALA A 74 -13.21 -2.33 9.10
CA ALA A 74 -12.72 -3.70 9.08
C ALA A 74 -12.44 -4.18 10.51
N TYR A 75 -12.36 -5.49 10.71
CA TYR A 75 -12.18 -6.10 12.03
C TYR A 75 -10.75 -6.66 12.20
N ALA A 76 -9.80 -5.84 12.59
CA ALA A 76 -8.41 -6.25 12.79
C ALA A 76 -7.82 -5.87 14.15
N ALA A 77 -8.38 -4.86 14.84
CA ALA A 77 -7.91 -4.45 16.16
C ALA A 77 -9.12 -4.15 17.05
N ALA A 78 -9.46 -5.07 17.95
CA ALA A 78 -10.64 -4.97 18.82
C ALA A 78 -10.68 -3.63 19.57
N GLY A 79 -11.82 -2.92 19.48
CA GLY A 79 -12.01 -1.61 20.10
C GLY A 79 -11.30 -0.43 19.42
N LYS A 80 -10.46 -0.68 18.40
CA LYS A 80 -9.67 0.34 17.69
C LYS A 80 -9.91 0.39 16.17
N ASN A 81 -10.93 -0.31 15.68
CA ASN A 81 -11.21 -0.41 14.24
C ASN A 81 -11.75 0.92 13.65
N ASN A 82 -12.57 1.66 14.39
CA ASN A 82 -13.10 2.93 13.90
C ASN A 82 -11.98 3.97 13.71
N GLY A 83 -11.97 4.62 12.57
CA GLY A 83 -10.93 5.59 12.18
C GLY A 83 -9.60 4.94 11.78
N THR A 84 -9.54 3.62 11.62
CA THR A 84 -8.30 2.90 11.29
C THR A 84 -8.43 2.21 9.93
N ILE A 85 -7.48 2.45 9.05
CA ILE A 85 -7.23 1.60 7.87
C ILE A 85 -6.23 0.52 8.29
N HIS A 86 -6.62 -0.73 8.19
CA HIS A 86 -5.79 -1.89 8.51
C HIS A 86 -5.17 -2.47 7.26
N ILE A 87 -3.86 -2.75 7.32
CA ILE A 87 -3.08 -3.36 6.24
C ILE A 87 -2.44 -4.64 6.79
N GLU A 88 -2.84 -5.79 6.25
CA GLU A 88 -2.18 -7.07 6.49
C GLU A 88 -1.02 -7.24 5.52
N VAL A 89 0.15 -7.62 6.02
CA VAL A 89 1.33 -7.88 5.20
C VAL A 89 1.67 -9.36 5.23
N CYS A 90 1.71 -9.98 4.06
CA CYS A 90 2.16 -11.35 3.89
C CYS A 90 3.68 -11.44 4.03
N TYR A 91 4.16 -12.58 4.50
CA TYR A 91 5.59 -12.83 4.74
C TYR A 91 5.89 -14.33 4.60
N LYS A 92 7.17 -14.65 4.34
CA LYS A 92 7.65 -16.05 4.28
C LYS A 92 8.83 -16.32 5.22
N ASP A 93 9.39 -15.28 5.82
CA ASP A 93 10.42 -15.42 6.85
C ASP A 93 9.80 -15.95 8.15
N LYS A 94 10.34 -17.02 8.73
CA LYS A 94 9.80 -17.64 9.95
C LYS A 94 9.77 -16.70 11.17
N ALA A 95 10.63 -15.67 11.19
CA ALA A 95 10.62 -14.65 12.24
C ALA A 95 9.54 -13.58 12.00
N GLY A 96 8.86 -13.56 10.85
CA GLY A 96 7.84 -12.57 10.49
C GLY A 96 8.40 -11.30 9.86
N LYS A 97 9.64 -11.33 9.37
CA LYS A 97 10.23 -10.21 8.62
C LYS A 97 9.57 -10.12 7.24
N PHE A 98 9.25 -8.89 6.83
CA PHE A 98 8.67 -8.63 5.51
C PHE A 98 9.73 -8.66 4.41
N GLU A 99 9.36 -9.12 3.23
CA GLU A 99 10.18 -9.11 2.03
C GLU A 99 10.32 -7.69 1.47
N GLU A 100 11.41 -7.40 0.78
CA GLU A 100 11.68 -6.08 0.21
C GLU A 100 10.58 -5.61 -0.77
N LYS A 101 10.02 -6.53 -1.57
CA LYS A 101 8.90 -6.23 -2.46
C LYS A 101 7.65 -5.81 -1.68
N SER A 102 7.35 -6.53 -0.58
CA SER A 102 6.23 -6.19 0.30
C SER A 102 6.45 -4.83 0.97
N ILE A 103 7.67 -4.52 1.42
CA ILE A 103 7.99 -3.22 2.03
C ILE A 103 7.85 -2.09 1.01
N SER A 104 8.30 -2.30 -0.21
CA SER A 104 8.16 -1.31 -1.30
C SER A 104 6.68 -1.02 -1.61
N ALA A 105 5.86 -2.07 -1.77
CA ALA A 105 4.43 -1.92 -2.01
C ALA A 105 3.69 -1.32 -0.80
N LEU A 106 4.09 -1.68 0.42
CA LEU A 106 3.57 -1.09 1.65
C LEU A 106 3.89 0.41 1.74
N ASN A 107 5.10 0.83 1.36
CA ASN A 107 5.46 2.25 1.30
C ASN A 107 4.55 3.01 0.32
N GLU A 108 4.41 2.52 -0.92
CA GLU A 108 3.53 3.17 -1.92
C GLU A 108 2.09 3.28 -1.41
N LEU A 109 1.55 2.22 -0.80
CA LEU A 109 0.19 2.20 -0.24
C LEU A 109 0.04 3.17 0.94
N VAL A 110 0.99 3.16 1.87
CA VAL A 110 0.97 4.05 3.05
C VAL A 110 1.03 5.51 2.62
N LEU A 111 1.93 5.87 1.70
CA LEU A 111 2.03 7.24 1.19
C LEU A 111 0.76 7.68 0.48
N TYR A 112 0.17 6.81 -0.36
CA TYR A 112 -1.11 7.07 -1.00
C TYR A 112 -2.22 7.36 0.02
N LEU A 113 -2.33 6.55 1.08
CA LEU A 113 -3.35 6.71 2.12
C LEU A 113 -3.09 7.94 3.00
N MET A 114 -1.82 8.23 3.33
CA MET A 114 -1.42 9.43 4.06
C MET A 114 -1.82 10.69 3.31
N GLU A 115 -1.55 10.75 2.02
CA GLU A 115 -1.92 11.89 1.17
C GLU A 115 -3.43 12.02 1.05
N ARG A 116 -4.12 10.94 0.70
CA ARG A 116 -5.57 10.91 0.44
C ARG A 116 -6.40 11.31 1.66
N TYR A 117 -5.98 10.92 2.87
CA TYR A 117 -6.73 11.12 4.12
C TYR A 117 -6.06 12.10 5.08
N HIS A 118 -5.00 12.78 4.64
CA HIS A 118 -4.22 13.72 5.46
C HIS A 118 -3.73 13.09 6.77
N ILE A 119 -3.31 11.83 6.71
CA ILE A 119 -2.79 11.09 7.87
C ILE A 119 -1.31 11.42 8.04
N ALA A 120 -0.94 11.98 9.19
CA ALA A 120 0.45 12.25 9.52
C ALA A 120 1.23 10.94 9.78
N ALA A 121 2.55 10.93 9.50
CA ALA A 121 3.40 9.75 9.70
C ALA A 121 3.31 9.16 11.12
N LYS A 122 3.21 10.00 12.15
CA LYS A 122 3.02 9.55 13.54
C LYS A 122 1.74 8.73 13.79
N ASN A 123 0.80 8.76 12.86
CA ASN A 123 -0.45 7.99 12.91
C ASN A 123 -0.41 6.73 12.05
N VAL A 124 0.78 6.36 11.54
CA VAL A 124 1.07 5.04 10.96
C VAL A 124 1.63 4.19 12.10
N LEU A 125 0.87 3.20 12.53
CA LEU A 125 1.05 2.48 13.78
C LEU A 125 1.14 0.97 13.52
N ARG A 126 1.69 0.23 14.48
CA ARG A 126 1.57 -1.23 14.56
C ARG A 126 0.28 -1.60 15.30
N HIS A 127 -0.19 -2.81 15.11
CA HIS A 127 -1.23 -3.37 15.98
C HIS A 127 -0.79 -3.36 17.46
N TYR A 128 0.50 -3.62 17.70
CA TYR A 128 1.09 -3.54 19.04
C TYR A 128 0.87 -2.17 19.70
N ASP A 129 1.01 -1.08 18.95
CA ASP A 129 0.83 0.29 19.48
C ASP A 129 -0.63 0.60 19.82
N LEU A 130 -1.59 -0.11 19.22
CA LEU A 130 -3.01 0.11 19.45
C LEU A 130 -3.57 -0.71 20.64
N THR A 131 -3.07 -1.94 20.82
CA THR A 131 -3.70 -2.91 21.74
C THR A 131 -2.72 -3.73 22.58
N GLY A 132 -1.42 -3.60 22.36
CA GLY A 132 -0.39 -4.44 23.00
C GLY A 132 -0.25 -5.85 22.39
N LYS A 133 -1.04 -6.20 21.36
CA LYS A 133 -0.88 -7.48 20.66
C LYS A 133 0.47 -7.55 19.96
N LEU A 134 1.16 -8.70 20.09
CA LEU A 134 2.46 -8.92 19.45
C LEU A 134 2.32 -9.04 17.91
N CYS A 135 1.97 -7.95 17.27
CA CYS A 135 1.70 -7.86 15.83
C CYS A 135 2.16 -6.49 15.28
N PRO A 136 2.93 -6.47 14.19
CA PRO A 136 3.62 -7.58 13.51
C PRO A 136 4.75 -8.14 14.39
N ALA A 137 4.85 -9.46 14.54
CA ALA A 137 5.72 -10.07 15.54
C ALA A 137 7.18 -9.63 15.46
N TYR A 138 7.78 -9.66 14.26
CA TYR A 138 9.17 -9.24 14.04
C TYR A 138 9.40 -7.76 14.38
N TYR A 139 8.39 -6.92 14.15
CA TYR A 139 8.46 -5.47 14.33
C TYR A 139 7.87 -4.97 15.66
N VAL A 140 7.64 -5.87 16.63
CA VAL A 140 7.34 -5.47 18.03
C VAL A 140 8.57 -4.81 18.67
N ASP A 141 9.76 -5.23 18.30
CA ASP A 141 11.01 -4.56 18.65
C ASP A 141 11.00 -3.10 18.17
N ALA A 142 11.34 -2.18 19.07
CA ALA A 142 11.24 -0.74 18.80
C ALA A 142 12.21 -0.27 17.71
N ALA A 143 13.43 -0.80 17.66
CA ALA A 143 14.40 -0.40 16.66
C ALA A 143 14.03 -0.92 15.26
N ARG A 144 13.57 -2.18 15.18
CA ARG A 144 13.08 -2.76 13.92
C ARG A 144 11.84 -2.03 13.40
N TRP A 145 10.94 -1.64 14.30
CA TRP A 145 9.79 -0.83 13.91
C TRP A 145 10.20 0.55 13.43
N ALA A 146 11.08 1.25 14.15
CA ALA A 146 11.54 2.58 13.73
C ALA A 146 12.14 2.55 12.32
N ALA A 147 12.99 1.55 12.03
CA ALA A 147 13.57 1.38 10.70
C ALA A 147 12.51 1.06 9.62
N LEU A 148 11.52 0.21 9.91
CA LEU A 148 10.42 -0.05 8.97
C LEU A 148 9.56 1.18 8.79
N HIS A 149 9.17 1.84 9.88
CA HIS A 149 8.30 3.01 9.88
C HIS A 149 8.89 4.14 9.04
N GLU A 150 10.18 4.44 9.20
CA GLU A 150 10.88 5.41 8.35
C GLU A 150 10.77 5.03 6.88
N ARG A 151 11.03 3.78 6.53
CA ARG A 151 10.97 3.29 5.14
C ARG A 151 9.57 3.41 4.53
N ILE A 152 8.53 3.09 5.28
CA ILE A 152 7.15 3.07 4.75
C ILE A 152 6.47 4.44 4.78
N THR A 153 7.01 5.42 5.51
CA THR A 153 6.47 6.78 5.58
C THR A 153 7.32 7.82 4.85
N ALA A 154 8.56 7.47 4.49
CA ALA A 154 9.43 8.36 3.72
C ALA A 154 8.98 8.43 2.25
N LYS A 155 8.87 9.64 1.72
CA LYS A 155 8.73 9.81 0.27
C LYS A 155 9.99 9.26 -0.41
N PRO A 156 9.85 8.50 -1.50
CA PRO A 156 11.01 8.11 -2.29
C PRO A 156 11.83 9.35 -2.62
N ALA A 157 13.15 9.27 -2.49
CA ALA A 157 14.02 10.35 -2.94
C ALA A 157 13.66 10.69 -4.39
N ALA A 158 13.47 11.98 -4.68
CA ALA A 158 13.15 12.41 -6.03
C ALA A 158 14.19 11.82 -6.99
N GLN A 159 13.73 10.98 -7.89
CA GLN A 159 14.61 10.36 -8.86
C GLN A 159 15.19 11.49 -9.73
N LYS A 160 16.52 11.67 -9.70
CA LYS A 160 17.17 12.64 -10.59
C LYS A 160 16.93 12.17 -12.01
N LEU A 161 16.04 12.86 -12.70
CA LEU A 161 15.82 12.63 -14.12
C LEU A 161 16.77 13.54 -14.89
N TYR A 162 17.61 12.93 -15.71
CA TYR A 162 18.43 13.65 -16.67
C TYR A 162 17.67 13.68 -18.00
N ARG A 163 17.48 14.89 -18.54
CA ARG A 163 16.87 15.08 -19.85
C ARG A 163 17.97 15.28 -20.87
N VAL A 164 17.89 14.56 -21.97
CA VAL A 164 18.72 14.80 -23.15
C VAL A 164 17.87 15.57 -24.13
N GLN A 165 18.30 16.79 -24.45
CA GLN A 165 17.67 17.61 -25.50
C GLN A 165 18.28 17.25 -26.84
N VAL A 166 17.48 16.79 -27.77
CA VAL A 166 17.93 16.31 -29.09
C VAL A 166 17.71 17.33 -30.22
N GLY A 167 17.10 18.49 -29.91
CA GLY A 167 16.91 19.58 -30.88
C GLY A 167 16.21 20.78 -30.28
N ALA A 168 16.38 21.95 -30.93
CA ALA A 168 15.61 23.16 -30.65
C ALA A 168 15.16 23.74 -32.00
N PHE A 169 13.88 24.10 -32.09
CA PHE A 169 13.25 24.55 -33.35
C PHE A 169 12.48 25.85 -33.12
N SER A 170 12.53 26.75 -34.03
CA SER A 170 11.74 27.98 -34.03
C SER A 170 10.28 27.78 -34.49
N SER A 171 9.97 26.60 -35.04
CA SER A 171 8.63 26.22 -35.50
C SER A 171 8.17 24.97 -34.78
N ARG A 172 6.97 25.02 -34.19
CA ARG A 172 6.33 23.89 -33.54
C ARG A 172 6.15 22.70 -34.50
N ALA A 173 5.74 22.97 -35.73
CA ALA A 173 5.57 21.94 -36.76
C ALA A 173 6.89 21.18 -37.07
N ASN A 174 8.01 21.90 -37.11
CA ASN A 174 9.32 21.27 -37.33
C ASN A 174 9.73 20.42 -36.10
N ALA A 175 9.45 20.90 -34.87
CA ALA A 175 9.73 20.17 -33.67
C ALA A 175 8.88 18.85 -33.59
N GLU A 176 7.59 18.93 -33.95
CA GLU A 176 6.69 17.76 -33.99
C GLU A 176 7.10 16.73 -35.02
N ASN A 177 7.47 17.19 -36.23
CA ASN A 177 7.99 16.33 -37.29
C ASN A 177 9.29 15.61 -36.86
N TYR A 178 10.19 16.32 -36.20
CA TYR A 178 11.42 15.70 -35.71
C TYR A 178 11.15 14.72 -34.54
N ALA A 179 10.27 15.07 -33.63
CA ALA A 179 9.86 14.17 -32.56
C ALA A 179 9.25 12.87 -33.12
N GLU A 180 8.51 12.95 -34.24
CA GLU A 180 7.97 11.77 -34.92
C GLU A 180 9.07 10.88 -35.52
N GLN A 181 10.09 11.46 -36.10
CA GLN A 181 11.26 10.71 -36.60
C GLN A 181 11.98 9.97 -35.45
N VAL A 182 12.16 10.64 -34.31
CA VAL A 182 12.79 10.05 -33.11
C VAL A 182 11.93 8.89 -32.57
N ARG A 183 10.59 9.03 -32.55
CA ARG A 183 9.68 7.94 -32.15
C ARG A 183 9.74 6.74 -33.10
N ARG A 184 9.79 6.98 -34.42
CA ARG A 184 9.97 5.92 -35.44
C ARG A 184 11.29 5.18 -35.30
N ALA A 185 12.31 5.82 -34.76
CA ALA A 185 13.61 5.20 -34.44
C ALA A 185 13.58 4.42 -33.13
N GLY A 186 12.41 4.28 -32.46
CA GLY A 186 12.22 3.49 -31.24
C GLY A 186 12.47 4.23 -29.92
N PHE A 187 12.65 5.56 -29.96
CA PHE A 187 12.86 6.36 -28.75
C PHE A 187 11.61 7.16 -28.35
N GLY A 188 11.41 7.35 -27.05
CA GLY A 188 10.38 8.26 -26.54
C GLY A 188 10.76 9.72 -26.85
N ALA A 189 9.85 10.48 -27.50
CA ALA A 189 10.07 11.89 -27.78
C ALA A 189 8.78 12.69 -27.59
N PHE A 190 8.90 13.88 -27.01
CA PHE A 190 7.83 14.86 -26.86
C PHE A 190 8.39 16.27 -27.06
N VAL A 191 7.53 17.19 -27.49
CA VAL A 191 7.87 18.60 -27.68
C VAL A 191 7.50 19.37 -26.41
N VAL A 192 8.43 20.21 -25.94
CA VAL A 192 8.23 21.14 -24.82
C VAL A 192 8.43 22.55 -25.35
N GLU A 193 7.50 23.42 -25.08
CA GLU A 193 7.64 24.86 -25.31
C GLU A 193 8.38 25.49 -24.14
N THR A 194 9.41 26.31 -24.39
CA THR A 194 10.24 26.99 -23.38
C THR A 194 10.09 28.48 -23.46
#